data_a842daf304b8a77677dbe0bf74c6e866
#
_entry.id   a842daf304b8a77677dbe0bf74c6e866
#
_cell.length_a   1.000
_cell.length_b   1.000
_cell.length_c   1.000
_cell.angle_alpha   90.00
_cell.angle_beta   90.00
_cell.angle_gamma   90.00
#
_symmetry.space_group_name_H-M   'P 1'
#
loop_
_entity.id
_entity.type
_entity.pdbx_description
1 polymer ?
#
loop_
_entity_poly.entity_id
_entity_poly.type
_entity_poly.pdbx_seq_one_letter_code
_entity_poly.pdbx_strand_id
1 'polypeptide(L)'
;MKKILKSLLALLMSALIIFGASIVAFASENNYKYGVDISYHNGEFDFSSSAFEGKSFVMIRLGYYNHIDTEFWNNVKKATAANIDFGVYLYSYAYSSAEVKVESDFAIKTLSQLTDEQRQHFTLPLAYDLEEAQLAKNLGYSKSKITAQAVQFCDAVKNVGYVPMIYANQNWFTNYIDLDTVVSKKYKIWFAYYTSNPDFSKPKTIGTTGVAADIWQYAEKSADISCDQNVLYNPSELIKPLCIHSFKQYVTRATATADGKIVTKCQKCGKVSSTKAINKASNIKLSKTWYTYNGKVQTPSVTVKDSKGNTLKNGTHYTLSYQNGRKSVGRYYIKVNFKGNYSGSKTLYYDIVPKSTSVSKVTAGKKSFKVTWKKQASQTTGYQIQYSTYSNFKNAKSVWAKSNVTSKSVTKLSAKKNYYVRVRTYKTIKFGGKNYYLYSTWSGSK
;
A
#
# COMPACT_ATOMS: atom_id res chain seq x y z
N MET A 1 50.88 10.25 -45.36
CA MET A 1 49.96 10.10 -44.23
C MET A 1 49.54 11.39 -43.55
N LYS A 2 50.43 12.29 -43.18
CA LYS A 2 50.06 13.58 -42.48
C LYS A 2 49.23 14.59 -43.31
N LYS A 3 49.27 14.57 -44.66
CA LYS A 3 48.41 15.43 -45.51
C LYS A 3 47.02 14.89 -45.71
N ILE A 4 46.84 13.57 -45.76
CA ILE A 4 45.52 12.95 -45.88
C ILE A 4 44.73 13.08 -44.60
N LEU A 5 45.40 13.04 -43.44
CA LEU A 5 44.74 13.20 -42.12
C LEU A 5 44.22 14.62 -41.89
N LYS A 6 44.93 15.68 -42.44
CA LYS A 6 44.46 17.06 -42.36
C LYS A 6 43.24 17.34 -43.26
N SER A 7 43.17 16.70 -44.43
CA SER A 7 42.04 16.85 -45.34
C SER A 7 40.76 16.11 -44.80
N LEU A 8 40.92 14.96 -44.11
CA LEU A 8 39.82 14.31 -43.45
C LEU A 8 39.30 15.06 -42.22
N LEU A 9 40.18 15.71 -41.47
CA LEU A 9 39.77 16.55 -40.32
C LEU A 9 39.05 17.82 -40.77
N ALA A 10 39.44 18.43 -41.91
CA ALA A 10 38.76 19.61 -42.46
C ALA A 10 37.37 19.27 -43.03
N LEU A 11 37.21 18.07 -43.66
CA LEU A 11 35.88 17.57 -44.10
C LEU A 11 34.95 17.20 -42.93
N LEU A 12 35.49 16.67 -41.84
CA LEU A 12 34.70 16.37 -40.63
C LEU A 12 34.25 17.67 -39.90
N MET A 13 35.07 18.71 -39.88
CA MET A 13 34.67 19.98 -39.31
C MET A 13 33.66 20.75 -40.18
N SER A 14 33.73 20.67 -41.50
CA SER A 14 32.72 21.28 -42.38
C SER A 14 31.38 20.52 -42.35
N ALA A 15 31.37 19.20 -42.12
CA ALA A 15 30.14 18.44 -41.92
C ALA A 15 29.48 18.72 -40.56
N LEU A 16 30.23 19.04 -39.50
CA LEU A 16 29.69 19.46 -38.20
C LEU A 16 29.06 20.86 -38.20
N ILE A 17 29.52 21.78 -39.09
CA ILE A 17 28.99 23.14 -39.17
C ILE A 17 27.69 23.22 -40.00
N ILE A 18 27.43 22.24 -40.87
CA ILE A 18 26.16 22.20 -41.65
C ILE A 18 25.03 21.50 -40.88
N PHE A 19 25.35 20.69 -39.85
CA PHE A 19 24.34 20.10 -38.97
C PHE A 19 23.99 20.96 -37.74
N GLY A 20 24.62 22.10 -37.55
CA GLY A 20 24.47 22.99 -36.40
C GLY A 20 23.54 24.18 -36.54
N ALA A 21 22.75 24.28 -37.63
CA ALA A 21 21.88 25.45 -37.85
C ALA A 21 20.47 25.13 -38.35
N SER A 22 19.96 23.97 -38.02
CA SER A 22 18.52 23.84 -37.88
C SER A 22 18.15 24.17 -36.42
N ILE A 23 18.24 25.46 -36.09
CA ILE A 23 17.40 26.03 -35.04
C ILE A 23 15.99 25.82 -35.59
N VAL A 24 15.35 24.68 -35.24
CA VAL A 24 13.90 24.59 -35.22
C VAL A 24 13.53 25.69 -34.23
N ALA A 25 13.15 26.86 -34.74
CA ALA A 25 12.36 27.78 -33.97
C ALA A 25 11.15 26.96 -33.55
N PHE A 26 11.17 26.40 -32.31
CA PHE A 26 9.95 26.04 -31.63
C PHE A 26 9.17 27.36 -31.57
N ALA A 27 8.27 27.57 -32.53
CA ALA A 27 7.20 28.50 -32.32
C ALA A 27 6.66 28.13 -30.93
N SER A 28 6.71 29.09 -30.02
CA SER A 28 6.10 28.95 -28.69
C SER A 28 4.67 28.52 -29.00
N GLU A 29 4.36 27.22 -28.85
CA GLU A 29 2.96 26.78 -28.92
C GLU A 29 2.24 27.67 -27.92
N ASN A 30 1.25 28.41 -28.39
CA ASN A 30 0.42 29.21 -27.52
C ASN A 30 -0.06 28.29 -26.40
N ASN A 31 0.22 28.62 -25.15
CA ASN A 31 -0.16 27.78 -24.00
C ASN A 31 -1.67 27.83 -23.75
N TYR A 32 -2.45 27.94 -24.85
CA TYR A 32 -3.92 27.91 -24.83
C TYR A 32 -4.48 27.24 -26.09
N LYS A 33 -5.73 26.78 -26.00
CA LYS A 33 -6.47 26.16 -27.09
C LYS A 33 -7.86 26.79 -27.20
N TYR A 34 -8.35 26.94 -28.42
CA TYR A 34 -9.72 27.37 -28.66
C TYR A 34 -10.68 26.19 -28.68
N GLY A 35 -11.88 26.40 -28.20
CA GLY A 35 -12.97 25.43 -28.20
C GLY A 35 -14.34 26.10 -28.19
N VAL A 36 -15.35 25.27 -28.09
CA VAL A 36 -16.74 25.69 -28.00
C VAL A 36 -17.44 24.97 -26.86
N ASP A 37 -18.60 25.48 -26.45
CA ASP A 37 -19.53 24.65 -25.69
C ASP A 37 -20.87 24.54 -26.42
N ILE A 38 -21.50 23.39 -26.28
CA ILE A 38 -22.68 22.99 -27.04
C ILE A 38 -23.69 22.24 -26.16
N SER A 39 -24.95 22.37 -26.57
CA SER A 39 -26.08 21.69 -25.97
C SER A 39 -27.16 21.43 -27.05
N TYR A 40 -28.32 20.92 -26.65
CA TYR A 40 -29.47 20.77 -27.56
C TYR A 40 -29.89 22.11 -28.23
N HIS A 41 -29.56 23.26 -27.64
CA HIS A 41 -29.84 24.58 -28.21
C HIS A 41 -29.06 24.86 -29.51
N ASN A 42 -28.01 24.08 -29.78
CA ASN A 42 -27.24 24.18 -31.02
C ASN A 42 -27.74 23.19 -32.09
N GLY A 43 -28.76 22.39 -31.74
CA GLY A 43 -29.23 21.31 -32.61
C GLY A 43 -28.16 20.25 -32.86
N GLU A 44 -28.22 19.64 -34.01
CA GLU A 44 -27.27 18.64 -34.45
C GLU A 44 -25.94 19.30 -34.87
N PHE A 45 -24.98 19.37 -33.97
CA PHE A 45 -23.70 20.05 -34.20
C PHE A 45 -22.77 19.26 -35.13
N ASP A 46 -22.18 19.99 -36.12
CA ASP A 46 -21.23 19.44 -37.08
C ASP A 46 -19.81 19.94 -36.78
N PHE A 47 -18.94 19.04 -36.35
CA PHE A 47 -17.52 19.32 -36.02
C PHE A 47 -16.66 19.56 -37.28
N SER A 48 -17.17 19.33 -38.50
CA SER A 48 -16.51 19.68 -39.76
C SER A 48 -16.86 21.08 -40.27
N SER A 49 -17.83 21.72 -39.64
CA SER A 49 -18.32 23.05 -40.03
C SER A 49 -17.35 24.17 -39.68
N SER A 50 -17.52 25.33 -40.29
CA SER A 50 -16.76 26.55 -39.97
C SER A 50 -16.92 26.99 -38.51
N ALA A 51 -18.01 26.60 -37.86
CA ALA A 51 -18.22 26.83 -36.42
C ALA A 51 -17.16 26.20 -35.54
N PHE A 52 -16.55 25.10 -35.97
CA PHE A 52 -15.48 24.39 -35.26
C PHE A 52 -14.07 24.61 -35.85
N GLU A 53 -13.95 25.36 -36.95
CA GLU A 53 -12.66 25.65 -37.58
C GLU A 53 -11.71 26.33 -36.57
N GLY A 54 -10.47 25.88 -36.49
CA GLY A 54 -9.46 26.37 -35.54
C GLY A 54 -9.71 25.99 -34.06
N LYS A 55 -10.72 25.19 -33.76
CA LYS A 55 -11.01 24.69 -32.43
C LYS A 55 -10.42 23.30 -32.22
N SER A 56 -10.18 22.93 -30.96
CA SER A 56 -9.53 21.66 -30.60
C SER A 56 -10.18 20.93 -29.44
N PHE A 57 -11.18 21.54 -28.79
CA PHE A 57 -11.96 20.91 -27.73
C PHE A 57 -13.40 21.39 -27.70
N VAL A 58 -14.26 20.62 -27.03
CA VAL A 58 -15.64 20.96 -26.80
C VAL A 58 -16.07 20.68 -25.38
N MET A 59 -16.89 21.56 -24.78
CA MET A 59 -17.63 21.31 -23.55
C MET A 59 -19.08 20.95 -23.93
N ILE A 60 -19.56 19.75 -23.57
CA ILE A 60 -20.84 19.20 -23.97
C ILE A 60 -21.79 19.21 -22.77
N ARG A 61 -23.00 19.79 -22.92
CA ARG A 61 -23.98 19.74 -21.86
C ARG A 61 -24.44 18.29 -21.63
N LEU A 62 -24.19 17.76 -20.41
CA LEU A 62 -24.69 16.47 -20.00
C LEU A 62 -26.20 16.51 -19.78
N GLY A 63 -26.69 17.60 -19.24
CA GLY A 63 -28.09 17.81 -18.94
C GLY A 63 -28.30 18.92 -17.91
N TYR A 64 -29.46 18.89 -17.27
CA TYR A 64 -29.84 19.78 -16.20
C TYR A 64 -30.55 18.99 -15.09
N TYR A 65 -30.26 19.29 -13.85
CA TYR A 65 -30.72 18.53 -12.68
C TYR A 65 -30.50 17.03 -12.87
N ASN A 66 -31.54 16.22 -13.09
CA ASN A 66 -31.44 14.77 -13.38
C ASN A 66 -31.99 14.40 -14.76
N HIS A 67 -32.10 15.36 -15.68
CA HIS A 67 -32.57 15.19 -17.04
C HIS A 67 -31.40 15.30 -18.01
N ILE A 68 -31.25 14.28 -18.85
CA ILE A 68 -30.22 14.27 -19.88
C ILE A 68 -30.53 15.27 -20.99
N ASP A 69 -29.50 15.96 -21.51
CA ASP A 69 -29.62 16.76 -22.71
C ASP A 69 -29.88 15.85 -23.92
N THR A 70 -30.89 16.20 -24.76
CA THR A 70 -31.33 15.34 -25.88
C THR A 70 -30.21 15.08 -26.88
N GLU A 71 -29.28 16.01 -27.06
CA GLU A 71 -28.14 15.87 -27.98
C GLU A 71 -26.86 15.32 -27.30
N PHE A 72 -26.87 15.06 -25.98
CA PHE A 72 -25.66 14.65 -25.27
C PHE A 72 -24.95 13.46 -25.92
N TRP A 73 -25.66 12.35 -26.10
CA TRP A 73 -25.05 11.14 -26.67
C TRP A 73 -24.65 11.30 -28.15
N ASN A 74 -25.40 12.07 -28.92
CA ASN A 74 -25.06 12.37 -30.30
C ASN A 74 -23.79 13.24 -30.39
N ASN A 75 -23.69 14.28 -29.56
CA ASN A 75 -22.53 15.16 -29.50
C ASN A 75 -21.29 14.40 -29.03
N VAL A 76 -21.38 13.55 -27.98
CA VAL A 76 -20.28 12.69 -27.52
C VAL A 76 -19.82 11.74 -28.63
N LYS A 77 -20.75 11.09 -29.33
CA LYS A 77 -20.43 10.18 -30.45
C LYS A 77 -19.71 10.92 -31.59
N LYS A 78 -20.21 12.09 -31.99
CA LYS A 78 -19.60 12.88 -33.05
C LYS A 78 -18.24 13.46 -32.70
N ALA A 79 -18.07 13.98 -31.47
CA ALA A 79 -16.75 14.46 -30.99
C ALA A 79 -15.72 13.32 -30.98
N THR A 80 -16.11 12.13 -30.49
CA THR A 80 -15.26 10.94 -30.51
C THR A 80 -14.85 10.55 -31.93
N ALA A 81 -15.80 10.45 -32.83
CA ALA A 81 -15.54 10.09 -34.24
C ALA A 81 -14.64 11.11 -34.96
N ALA A 82 -14.71 12.39 -34.58
CA ALA A 82 -13.88 13.47 -35.10
C ALA A 82 -12.50 13.57 -34.38
N ASN A 83 -12.18 12.67 -33.44
CA ASN A 83 -10.97 12.69 -32.64
C ASN A 83 -10.78 14.00 -31.84
N ILE A 84 -11.88 14.53 -31.30
CA ILE A 84 -11.91 15.78 -30.52
C ILE A 84 -12.03 15.46 -29.03
N ASP A 85 -11.15 16.09 -28.24
CA ASP A 85 -11.21 16.04 -26.78
C ASP A 85 -12.43 16.82 -26.26
N PHE A 86 -13.15 16.24 -25.29
CA PHE A 86 -14.31 16.89 -24.70
C PHE A 86 -14.30 16.89 -23.17
N GLY A 87 -14.95 17.90 -22.61
CA GLY A 87 -15.44 17.95 -21.25
C GLY A 87 -16.96 17.96 -21.24
N VAL A 88 -17.54 17.92 -20.04
CA VAL A 88 -18.99 17.98 -19.91
C VAL A 88 -19.41 18.98 -18.84
N TYR A 89 -20.65 19.49 -18.92
CA TYR A 89 -21.22 20.32 -17.87
C TYR A 89 -22.65 19.92 -17.53
N LEU A 90 -23.01 20.10 -16.26
CA LEU A 90 -24.36 19.90 -15.74
C LEU A 90 -24.91 21.24 -15.25
N TYR A 91 -26.01 21.70 -15.85
CA TYR A 91 -26.74 22.90 -15.41
C TYR A 91 -27.51 22.61 -14.13
N SER A 92 -27.22 23.37 -13.06
CA SER A 92 -27.77 23.10 -11.74
C SER A 92 -29.09 23.80 -11.50
N TYR A 93 -30.06 23.05 -10.98
CA TYR A 93 -31.29 23.54 -10.37
C TYR A 93 -31.40 23.18 -8.88
N ALA A 94 -30.39 22.59 -8.29
CA ALA A 94 -30.42 22.14 -6.90
C ALA A 94 -30.32 23.29 -5.90
N TYR A 95 -31.22 23.36 -4.94
CA TYR A 95 -31.19 24.30 -3.82
C TYR A 95 -31.18 23.64 -2.44
N SER A 96 -30.87 22.33 -2.41
CA SER A 96 -30.66 21.58 -1.18
C SER A 96 -29.52 20.56 -1.36
N SER A 97 -28.90 20.15 -0.26
CA SER A 97 -27.87 19.10 -0.26
C SER A 97 -28.39 17.76 -0.83
N ALA A 98 -29.68 17.45 -0.61
CA ALA A 98 -30.30 16.25 -1.19
C ALA A 98 -30.38 16.32 -2.70
N GLU A 99 -30.73 17.48 -3.27
CA GLU A 99 -30.84 17.71 -4.71
C GLU A 99 -29.45 17.74 -5.37
N VAL A 100 -28.44 18.36 -4.74
CA VAL A 100 -27.04 18.28 -5.22
C VAL A 100 -26.57 16.83 -5.30
N LYS A 101 -26.99 15.99 -4.35
CA LYS A 101 -26.70 14.55 -4.41
C LYS A 101 -27.38 13.89 -5.61
N VAL A 102 -28.61 14.24 -5.92
CA VAL A 102 -29.33 13.74 -7.12
C VAL A 102 -28.57 14.14 -8.38
N GLU A 103 -28.16 15.40 -8.52
CA GLU A 103 -27.38 15.90 -9.66
C GLU A 103 -26.03 15.20 -9.81
N SER A 104 -25.28 15.05 -8.73
CA SER A 104 -23.98 14.37 -8.77
C SER A 104 -24.11 12.88 -9.08
N ASP A 105 -25.08 12.18 -8.50
CA ASP A 105 -25.35 10.77 -8.79
C ASP A 105 -25.78 10.58 -10.26
N PHE A 106 -26.62 11.47 -10.78
CA PHE A 106 -27.04 11.47 -12.18
C PHE A 106 -25.84 11.64 -13.12
N ALA A 107 -24.99 12.66 -12.87
CA ALA A 107 -23.82 12.90 -13.70
C ALA A 107 -22.86 11.70 -13.69
N ILE A 108 -22.54 11.16 -12.51
CA ILE A 108 -21.66 10.00 -12.36
C ILE A 108 -22.23 8.76 -13.06
N LYS A 109 -23.52 8.48 -12.87
CA LYS A 109 -24.21 7.34 -13.49
C LYS A 109 -24.21 7.46 -15.02
N THR A 110 -24.53 8.63 -15.56
CA THR A 110 -24.56 8.88 -17.01
C THR A 110 -23.18 8.70 -17.62
N LEU A 111 -22.16 9.32 -17.05
CA LEU A 111 -20.78 9.21 -17.53
C LEU A 111 -20.19 7.80 -17.36
N SER A 112 -20.73 7.00 -16.44
CA SER A 112 -20.33 5.60 -16.31
C SER A 112 -20.69 4.75 -17.55
N GLN A 113 -21.60 5.20 -18.40
CA GLN A 113 -22.05 4.51 -19.61
C GLN A 113 -21.21 4.81 -20.86
N LEU A 114 -20.26 5.75 -20.77
CA LEU A 114 -19.33 6.03 -21.87
C LEU A 114 -18.57 4.76 -22.27
N THR A 115 -18.41 4.52 -23.58
CA THR A 115 -17.55 3.45 -24.09
C THR A 115 -16.08 3.72 -23.77
N ASP A 116 -15.22 2.72 -23.91
CA ASP A 116 -13.77 2.90 -23.66
C ASP A 116 -13.16 3.92 -24.64
N GLU A 117 -13.62 3.98 -25.89
CA GLU A 117 -13.21 4.95 -26.88
C GLU A 117 -13.64 6.38 -26.49
N GLN A 118 -14.92 6.58 -26.15
CA GLN A 118 -15.43 7.86 -25.67
C GLN A 118 -14.69 8.36 -24.43
N ARG A 119 -14.33 7.44 -23.51
CA ARG A 119 -13.53 7.80 -22.31
C ARG A 119 -12.13 8.28 -22.63
N GLN A 120 -11.52 7.83 -23.73
CA GLN A 120 -10.22 8.32 -24.16
C GLN A 120 -10.28 9.80 -24.59
N HIS A 121 -11.42 10.25 -25.13
CA HIS A 121 -11.66 11.62 -25.52
C HIS A 121 -12.30 12.49 -24.42
N PHE A 122 -12.83 11.87 -23.35
CA PHE A 122 -13.27 12.61 -22.15
C PHE A 122 -12.06 12.98 -21.30
N THR A 123 -11.35 14.00 -21.69
CA THR A 123 -10.06 14.41 -21.10
C THR A 123 -10.14 15.73 -20.35
N LEU A 124 -11.22 16.50 -20.55
CA LEU A 124 -11.48 17.76 -19.89
C LEU A 124 -12.38 17.60 -18.65
N PRO A 125 -12.55 18.64 -17.83
CA PRO A 125 -13.33 18.58 -16.59
C PRO A 125 -14.82 18.24 -16.78
N LEU A 126 -15.44 17.81 -15.66
CA LEU A 126 -16.87 17.84 -15.43
C LEU A 126 -17.18 19.12 -14.67
N ALA A 127 -17.86 20.05 -15.35
CA ALA A 127 -18.22 21.33 -14.78
C ALA A 127 -19.60 21.31 -14.13
N TYR A 128 -19.71 21.95 -12.98
CA TYR A 128 -20.96 22.29 -12.31
C TYR A 128 -21.33 23.73 -12.69
N ASP A 129 -22.41 23.88 -13.41
CA ASP A 129 -22.84 25.15 -13.99
C ASP A 129 -23.82 25.85 -13.04
N LEU A 130 -23.36 26.98 -12.49
CA LEU A 130 -24.04 27.76 -11.45
C LEU A 130 -24.38 29.16 -11.99
N GLU A 131 -25.55 29.29 -12.63
CA GLU A 131 -26.01 30.57 -13.14
C GLU A 131 -27.54 30.79 -12.99
N GLU A 132 -28.25 29.76 -12.45
CA GLU A 132 -29.71 29.82 -12.30
C GLU A 132 -30.13 30.81 -11.20
N ALA A 133 -30.79 31.90 -11.59
CA ALA A 133 -31.18 32.96 -10.69
C ALA A 133 -32.15 32.48 -9.58
N GLN A 134 -33.04 31.53 -9.88
CA GLN A 134 -33.97 30.97 -8.91
C GLN A 134 -33.25 30.11 -7.87
N LEU A 135 -32.14 29.44 -8.22
CA LEU A 135 -31.28 28.74 -7.30
C LEU A 135 -30.69 29.71 -6.27
N ALA A 136 -30.09 30.80 -6.72
CA ALA A 136 -29.51 31.81 -5.83
C ALA A 136 -30.57 32.39 -4.89
N LYS A 137 -31.77 32.70 -5.40
CA LYS A 137 -32.92 33.22 -4.64
C LYS A 137 -33.36 32.22 -3.55
N ASN A 138 -33.55 30.96 -3.92
CA ASN A 138 -33.96 29.88 -3.00
C ASN A 138 -32.98 29.66 -1.87
N LEU A 139 -31.70 29.88 -2.12
CA LEU A 139 -30.64 29.84 -1.12
C LEU A 139 -30.45 31.15 -0.36
N GLY A 140 -31.31 32.16 -0.63
CA GLY A 140 -31.28 33.47 0.01
C GLY A 140 -30.02 34.27 -0.35
N TYR A 141 -29.49 34.09 -1.56
CA TYR A 141 -28.23 34.70 -2.05
C TYR A 141 -27.05 34.48 -1.12
N SER A 142 -27.08 33.39 -0.34
CA SER A 142 -26.05 33.08 0.66
C SER A 142 -24.81 32.49 0.02
N LYS A 143 -23.73 33.24 0.01
CA LYS A 143 -22.40 32.80 -0.52
C LYS A 143 -21.95 31.47 0.09
N SER A 144 -22.10 31.31 1.42
CA SER A 144 -21.70 30.07 2.10
C SER A 144 -22.53 28.85 1.69
N LYS A 145 -23.86 29.00 1.53
CA LYS A 145 -24.73 27.90 1.10
C LYS A 145 -24.48 27.51 -0.34
N ILE A 146 -24.35 28.46 -1.25
CA ILE A 146 -24.07 28.20 -2.66
C ILE A 146 -22.71 27.56 -2.85
N THR A 147 -21.69 28.06 -2.14
CA THR A 147 -20.37 27.46 -2.15
C THR A 147 -20.38 26.03 -1.58
N ALA A 148 -21.13 25.77 -0.50
CA ALA A 148 -21.25 24.43 0.06
C ALA A 148 -21.86 23.43 -0.93
N GLN A 149 -22.84 23.85 -1.75
CA GLN A 149 -23.41 23.01 -2.80
C GLN A 149 -22.41 22.73 -3.93
N ALA A 150 -21.71 23.75 -4.39
CA ALA A 150 -20.64 23.61 -5.37
C ALA A 150 -19.56 22.62 -4.87
N VAL A 151 -19.17 22.75 -3.60
CA VAL A 151 -18.21 21.85 -2.96
C VAL A 151 -18.72 20.41 -2.90
N GLN A 152 -19.98 20.22 -2.52
CA GLN A 152 -20.58 18.89 -2.43
C GLN A 152 -20.59 18.18 -3.80
N PHE A 153 -21.01 18.85 -4.87
CA PHE A 153 -20.97 18.29 -6.23
C PHE A 153 -19.53 17.98 -6.66
N CYS A 154 -18.64 18.96 -6.54
CA CYS A 154 -17.24 18.83 -6.94
C CYS A 154 -16.50 17.72 -6.19
N ASP A 155 -16.72 17.60 -4.88
CA ASP A 155 -16.12 16.51 -4.10
C ASP A 155 -16.69 15.14 -4.51
N ALA A 156 -17.99 15.02 -4.78
CA ALA A 156 -18.61 13.77 -5.24
C ALA A 156 -18.00 13.28 -6.55
N VAL A 157 -17.89 14.14 -7.55
CA VAL A 157 -17.32 13.79 -8.88
C VAL A 157 -15.80 13.55 -8.80
N LYS A 158 -15.09 14.32 -7.98
CA LYS A 158 -13.66 14.12 -7.71
C LYS A 158 -13.36 12.75 -7.06
N ASN A 159 -14.22 12.30 -6.17
CA ASN A 159 -14.06 11.01 -5.47
C ASN A 159 -14.11 9.82 -6.42
N VAL A 160 -14.85 9.91 -7.52
CA VAL A 160 -14.91 8.87 -8.55
C VAL A 160 -13.86 9.05 -9.65
N GLY A 161 -13.09 10.15 -9.61
CA GLY A 161 -11.92 10.35 -10.46
C GLY A 161 -12.05 11.39 -11.55
N TYR A 162 -13.20 12.09 -11.67
CA TYR A 162 -13.35 13.21 -12.59
C TYR A 162 -12.61 14.44 -12.08
N VAL A 163 -12.21 15.32 -13.00
CA VAL A 163 -11.66 16.64 -12.64
C VAL A 163 -12.83 17.59 -12.44
N PRO A 164 -13.07 18.07 -11.21
CA PRO A 164 -14.19 18.98 -10.96
C PRO A 164 -13.87 20.39 -11.44
N MET A 165 -14.87 21.05 -12.00
CA MET A 165 -14.82 22.43 -12.44
C MET A 165 -16.10 23.15 -12.02
N ILE A 166 -16.05 24.46 -11.82
CA ILE A 166 -17.21 25.30 -11.58
C ILE A 166 -17.30 26.29 -12.74
N TYR A 167 -18.45 26.32 -13.41
CA TYR A 167 -18.79 27.37 -14.36
C TYR A 167 -19.69 28.39 -13.70
N ALA A 168 -19.38 29.66 -13.91
CA ALA A 168 -20.21 30.79 -13.53
C ALA A 168 -19.74 32.07 -14.25
N ASN A 169 -20.60 33.09 -14.26
CA ASN A 169 -20.25 34.44 -14.68
C ASN A 169 -19.60 35.28 -13.54
N GLN A 170 -19.19 36.51 -13.89
CA GLN A 170 -18.51 37.40 -12.94
C GLN A 170 -19.34 37.67 -11.68
N ASN A 171 -20.65 37.91 -11.85
CA ASN A 171 -21.54 38.19 -10.72
C ASN A 171 -21.56 37.03 -9.69
N TRP A 172 -21.67 35.80 -10.21
CA TRP A 172 -21.70 34.62 -9.36
C TRP A 172 -20.38 34.39 -8.63
N PHE A 173 -19.26 34.45 -9.32
CA PHE A 173 -17.95 34.28 -8.68
C PHE A 173 -17.62 35.39 -7.69
N THR A 174 -18.08 36.62 -7.91
CA THR A 174 -17.83 37.73 -6.98
C THR A 174 -18.73 37.68 -5.75
N ASN A 175 -20.04 37.43 -5.98
CA ASN A 175 -21.04 37.66 -4.94
C ASN A 175 -21.54 36.37 -4.26
N TYR A 176 -21.55 35.22 -4.99
CA TYR A 176 -22.23 34.01 -4.52
C TYR A 176 -21.31 32.80 -4.33
N ILE A 177 -20.10 32.82 -4.86
CA ILE A 177 -19.14 31.73 -4.72
C ILE A 177 -17.91 32.22 -3.95
N ASP A 178 -17.50 31.48 -2.94
CA ASP A 178 -16.26 31.75 -2.20
C ASP A 178 -15.07 31.19 -2.98
N LEU A 179 -14.35 32.07 -3.67
CA LEU A 179 -13.20 31.72 -4.51
C LEU A 179 -12.02 31.15 -3.71
N ASP A 180 -11.81 31.58 -2.47
CA ASP A 180 -10.73 31.02 -1.62
C ASP A 180 -10.99 29.53 -1.36
N THR A 181 -12.24 29.16 -1.12
CA THR A 181 -12.64 27.76 -1.01
C THR A 181 -12.38 26.99 -2.31
N VAL A 182 -12.78 27.53 -3.45
CA VAL A 182 -12.58 26.91 -4.78
C VAL A 182 -11.10 26.65 -5.04
N VAL A 183 -10.27 27.66 -4.83
CA VAL A 183 -8.81 27.59 -5.05
C VAL A 183 -8.15 26.61 -4.06
N SER A 184 -8.50 26.66 -2.77
CA SER A 184 -7.91 25.77 -1.75
C SER A 184 -8.23 24.28 -2.01
N LYS A 185 -9.41 23.99 -2.54
CA LYS A 185 -9.84 22.63 -2.95
C LYS A 185 -9.29 22.21 -4.31
N LYS A 186 -8.63 23.12 -5.03
CA LYS A 186 -8.08 22.90 -6.38
C LYS A 186 -9.15 22.46 -7.39
N TYR A 187 -10.34 23.07 -7.31
CA TYR A 187 -11.33 22.93 -8.36
C TYR A 187 -10.96 23.84 -9.52
N LYS A 188 -11.25 23.39 -10.74
CA LYS A 188 -11.02 24.17 -11.93
C LYS A 188 -12.10 25.24 -12.12
N ILE A 189 -11.80 26.28 -12.85
CA ILE A 189 -12.69 27.44 -13.05
C ILE A 189 -12.95 27.63 -14.53
N TRP A 190 -14.24 27.62 -14.90
CA TRP A 190 -14.73 28.02 -16.21
C TRP A 190 -15.50 29.32 -16.05
N PHE A 191 -14.93 30.40 -16.57
CA PHE A 191 -15.39 31.75 -16.32
C PHE A 191 -16.07 32.37 -17.56
N ALA A 192 -17.34 32.71 -17.43
CA ALA A 192 -18.09 33.45 -18.47
C ALA A 192 -17.89 34.96 -18.29
N TYR A 193 -17.21 35.56 -19.26
CA TYR A 193 -17.02 37.00 -19.33
C TYR A 193 -16.89 37.43 -20.77
N TYR A 194 -17.95 38.01 -21.32
CA TYR A 194 -18.03 38.38 -22.72
C TYR A 194 -17.42 39.76 -22.99
N THR A 195 -16.71 39.89 -24.09
CA THR A 195 -16.05 41.11 -24.49
C THR A 195 -15.84 41.15 -26.02
N SER A 196 -15.99 42.33 -26.59
CA SER A 196 -15.74 42.56 -28.02
C SER A 196 -14.27 42.59 -28.40
N ASN A 197 -13.38 42.73 -27.43
CA ASN A 197 -11.92 42.80 -27.66
C ASN A 197 -11.16 41.89 -26.68
N PRO A 198 -11.19 40.56 -26.85
CA PRO A 198 -10.53 39.62 -25.95
C PRO A 198 -9.02 39.61 -26.13
N ASP A 199 -8.30 39.72 -25.01
CA ASP A 199 -6.86 39.49 -24.96
C ASP A 199 -6.57 38.05 -24.43
N PHE A 200 -6.15 37.17 -25.32
CA PHE A 200 -5.87 35.75 -25.01
C PHE A 200 -4.43 35.51 -24.56
N SER A 201 -3.57 36.53 -24.52
CA SER A 201 -2.15 36.37 -24.13
C SER A 201 -1.96 35.84 -22.69
N LYS A 202 -2.97 35.97 -21.86
CA LYS A 202 -3.00 35.51 -20.46
C LYS A 202 -4.40 35.06 -20.04
N PRO A 203 -4.51 34.17 -19.04
CA PRO A 203 -5.79 33.76 -18.50
C PRO A 203 -6.62 34.96 -17.97
N LYS A 204 -7.91 34.95 -18.24
CA LYS A 204 -8.83 35.96 -17.75
C LYS A 204 -9.01 35.84 -16.23
N THR A 205 -8.81 36.94 -15.51
CA THR A 205 -9.02 37.02 -14.07
C THR A 205 -10.45 37.41 -13.72
N ILE A 206 -10.95 36.88 -12.60
CA ILE A 206 -12.28 37.17 -12.05
C ILE A 206 -12.20 38.50 -11.30
N GLY A 207 -12.75 39.56 -11.90
CA GLY A 207 -12.72 40.92 -11.31
C GLY A 207 -11.29 41.31 -10.88
N THR A 208 -11.15 41.79 -9.62
CA THR A 208 -9.89 42.20 -9.01
C THR A 208 -9.29 41.15 -8.07
N THR A 209 -9.81 39.91 -8.05
CA THR A 209 -9.45 38.87 -7.09
C THR A 209 -8.06 38.26 -7.33
N GLY A 210 -7.49 38.44 -8.52
CA GLY A 210 -6.26 37.76 -8.95
C GLY A 210 -6.44 36.28 -9.33
N VAL A 211 -7.63 35.70 -9.10
CA VAL A 211 -7.93 34.31 -9.47
C VAL A 211 -8.18 34.24 -10.97
N ALA A 212 -7.46 33.37 -11.66
CA ALA A 212 -7.52 33.21 -13.10
C ALA A 212 -8.41 32.01 -13.52
N ALA A 213 -9.06 32.14 -14.67
CA ALA A 213 -9.84 31.05 -15.27
C ALA A 213 -8.91 29.98 -15.87
N ASP A 214 -9.31 28.71 -15.75
CA ASP A 214 -8.74 27.61 -16.53
C ASP A 214 -9.38 27.55 -17.94
N ILE A 215 -10.69 27.80 -18.03
CA ILE A 215 -11.42 28.03 -19.29
C ILE A 215 -12.10 29.39 -19.20
N TRP A 216 -11.96 30.18 -20.25
CA TRP A 216 -12.67 31.45 -20.40
C TRP A 216 -13.64 31.35 -21.55
N GLN A 217 -14.98 31.46 -21.26
CA GLN A 217 -16.03 31.64 -22.25
C GLN A 217 -16.10 33.15 -22.56
N TYR A 218 -15.58 33.53 -23.74
CA TYR A 218 -15.35 34.91 -24.07
C TYR A 218 -16.43 35.54 -24.99
N ALA A 219 -17.26 34.69 -25.64
CA ALA A 219 -18.37 35.11 -26.45
C ALA A 219 -19.51 34.10 -26.41
N GLU A 220 -20.72 34.58 -26.41
CA GLU A 220 -21.93 33.75 -26.44
C GLU A 220 -22.46 33.58 -27.89
N LYS A 221 -23.34 32.62 -28.11
CA LYS A 221 -24.06 32.40 -29.38
C LYS A 221 -24.80 33.66 -29.77
N SER A 222 -24.65 34.05 -31.03
CA SER A 222 -25.31 35.21 -31.65
C SER A 222 -25.73 34.86 -33.06
N ALA A 223 -26.27 35.86 -33.83
CA ALA A 223 -26.60 35.68 -35.25
C ALA A 223 -25.38 35.24 -36.08
N ASP A 224 -24.17 35.75 -35.72
CA ASP A 224 -22.94 35.49 -36.44
C ASP A 224 -22.08 34.35 -35.80
N ILE A 225 -22.44 33.91 -34.57
CA ILE A 225 -21.72 32.88 -33.80
C ILE A 225 -22.70 31.77 -33.46
N SER A 226 -22.52 30.59 -34.03
CA SER A 226 -23.46 29.47 -33.92
C SER A 226 -23.42 28.74 -32.56
N CYS A 227 -22.36 28.95 -31.75
CA CYS A 227 -22.20 28.37 -30.42
C CYS A 227 -21.24 29.22 -29.57
N ASP A 228 -21.28 29.05 -28.27
CA ASP A 228 -20.46 29.78 -27.33
C ASP A 228 -18.97 29.44 -27.51
N GLN A 229 -18.14 30.48 -27.40
CA GLN A 229 -16.70 30.42 -27.71
C GLN A 229 -15.85 30.40 -26.46
N ASN A 230 -14.88 29.50 -26.44
CA ASN A 230 -14.05 29.26 -25.29
C ASN A 230 -12.53 29.28 -25.60
N VAL A 231 -11.73 29.64 -24.60
CA VAL A 231 -10.30 29.43 -24.61
C VAL A 231 -9.88 28.68 -23.35
N LEU A 232 -9.13 27.60 -23.54
CA LEU A 232 -8.55 26.75 -22.49
C LEU A 232 -7.10 27.13 -22.30
N TYR A 233 -6.72 27.49 -21.10
CA TYR A 233 -5.35 27.79 -20.71
C TYR A 233 -4.66 26.57 -20.08
N ASN A 234 -3.33 26.48 -20.25
CA ASN A 234 -2.51 25.38 -19.74
C ASN A 234 -3.07 23.98 -20.05
N PRO A 235 -3.33 23.67 -21.33
CA PRO A 235 -4.02 22.43 -21.72
C PRO A 235 -3.33 21.15 -21.20
N SER A 236 -2.01 21.14 -21.04
CA SER A 236 -1.27 20.01 -20.48
C SER A 236 -1.64 19.67 -19.02
N GLU A 237 -2.21 20.62 -18.28
CA GLU A 237 -2.67 20.40 -16.91
C GLU A 237 -4.11 19.89 -16.84
N LEU A 238 -4.94 20.24 -17.81
CA LEU A 238 -6.37 19.93 -17.84
C LEU A 238 -6.72 18.72 -18.70
N ILE A 239 -6.04 18.54 -19.83
CA ILE A 239 -6.26 17.42 -20.74
C ILE A 239 -5.60 16.16 -20.17
N LYS A 240 -6.37 15.38 -19.42
CA LYS A 240 -5.88 14.11 -18.84
C LYS A 240 -6.93 13.02 -19.04
N PRO A 241 -6.59 11.96 -19.80
CA PRO A 241 -7.50 10.84 -19.95
C PRO A 241 -7.95 10.27 -18.60
N LEU A 242 -9.24 10.05 -18.46
CA LEU A 242 -9.79 9.44 -17.25
C LEU A 242 -9.25 8.02 -17.09
N CYS A 243 -8.59 7.74 -15.99
CA CYS A 243 -8.09 6.40 -15.76
C CYS A 243 -9.23 5.44 -15.41
N ILE A 244 -9.58 4.55 -16.32
CA ILE A 244 -10.39 3.36 -15.99
C ILE A 244 -9.54 2.46 -15.11
N HIS A 245 -9.83 2.49 -13.80
CA HIS A 245 -9.02 1.81 -12.82
C HIS A 245 -9.10 0.28 -12.95
N SER A 246 -7.98 -0.33 -13.31
CA SER A 246 -7.77 -1.78 -13.22
C SER A 246 -6.99 -2.08 -11.94
N PHE A 247 -7.70 -2.46 -10.88
CA PHE A 247 -7.09 -2.69 -9.57
C PHE A 247 -6.48 -4.08 -9.47
N LYS A 248 -5.25 -4.15 -8.95
CA LYS A 248 -4.53 -5.38 -8.64
C LYS A 248 -3.96 -5.32 -7.23
N GLN A 249 -3.93 -6.49 -6.58
CA GLN A 249 -3.32 -6.63 -5.26
C GLN A 249 -1.82 -6.89 -5.37
N TYR A 250 -1.04 -6.16 -4.57
CA TYR A 250 0.40 -6.31 -4.40
C TYR A 250 0.68 -6.66 -2.95
N VAL A 251 1.33 -7.81 -2.74
CA VAL A 251 1.60 -8.34 -1.40
C VAL A 251 3.07 -8.15 -1.06
N THR A 252 3.35 -7.38 0.00
CA THR A 252 4.61 -7.42 0.73
C THR A 252 4.42 -8.39 1.88
N ARG A 253 5.10 -9.54 1.84
CA ARG A 253 4.93 -10.60 2.84
C ARG A 253 5.50 -10.18 4.19
N ALA A 254 4.79 -10.53 5.27
CA ALA A 254 5.32 -10.41 6.61
C ALA A 254 6.37 -11.50 6.92
N THR A 255 7.24 -11.24 7.88
CA THR A 255 8.25 -12.20 8.36
C THR A 255 8.08 -12.45 9.87
N ALA A 256 9.05 -13.12 10.49
CA ALA A 256 9.09 -13.24 11.94
C ALA A 256 9.49 -11.92 12.66
N THR A 257 10.02 -10.95 11.93
CA THR A 257 10.57 -9.70 12.51
C THR A 257 9.95 -8.43 11.92
N ALA A 258 9.38 -8.49 10.72
CA ALA A 258 8.81 -7.35 10.01
C ALA A 258 7.36 -7.61 9.58
N ASP A 259 6.53 -6.58 9.71
CA ASP A 259 5.17 -6.56 9.18
C ASP A 259 5.18 -6.52 7.64
N GLY A 260 4.12 -7.03 7.03
CA GLY A 260 3.84 -6.93 5.62
C GLY A 260 2.59 -6.09 5.35
N LYS A 261 2.22 -6.00 4.07
CA LYS A 261 0.98 -5.32 3.65
C LYS A 261 0.44 -5.88 2.34
N ILE A 262 -0.86 -5.76 2.16
CA ILE A 262 -1.54 -5.94 0.88
C ILE A 262 -2.00 -4.56 0.43
N VAL A 263 -1.52 -4.12 -0.72
CA VAL A 263 -1.89 -2.84 -1.34
C VAL A 263 -2.67 -3.15 -2.60
N THR A 264 -3.92 -2.68 -2.67
CA THR A 264 -4.71 -2.73 -3.89
C THR A 264 -4.52 -1.41 -4.62
N LYS A 265 -3.88 -1.43 -5.79
CA LYS A 265 -3.63 -0.22 -6.59
C LYS A 265 -3.94 -0.44 -8.06
N CYS A 266 -4.31 0.63 -8.74
CA CYS A 266 -4.54 0.64 -10.17
C CYS A 266 -3.24 0.33 -10.93
N GLN A 267 -3.30 -0.60 -11.88
CA GLN A 267 -2.17 -0.96 -12.72
C GLN A 267 -1.79 0.14 -13.72
N LYS A 268 -2.75 0.99 -14.11
CA LYS A 268 -2.56 2.06 -15.10
C LYS A 268 -2.02 3.35 -14.46
N CYS A 269 -2.68 3.88 -13.41
CA CYS A 269 -2.33 5.18 -12.82
C CYS A 269 -1.71 5.10 -11.42
N GLY A 270 -1.61 3.90 -10.83
CA GLY A 270 -1.03 3.73 -9.49
C GLY A 270 -1.93 4.13 -8.31
N LYS A 271 -3.15 4.67 -8.55
CA LYS A 271 -4.08 5.05 -7.47
C LYS A 271 -4.30 3.88 -6.52
N VAL A 272 -4.08 4.11 -5.23
CA VAL A 272 -4.29 3.10 -4.18
C VAL A 272 -5.74 3.16 -3.73
N SER A 273 -6.45 2.02 -3.82
CA SER A 273 -7.83 1.90 -3.33
C SER A 273 -7.90 1.38 -1.90
N SER A 274 -6.95 0.53 -1.50
CA SER A 274 -6.88 0.01 -0.13
C SER A 274 -5.49 -0.45 0.28
N THR A 275 -5.22 -0.40 1.57
CA THR A 275 -4.02 -0.99 2.18
C THR A 275 -4.42 -1.77 3.42
N LYS A 276 -4.06 -3.06 3.46
CA LYS A 276 -4.30 -3.95 4.60
C LYS A 276 -2.97 -4.43 5.17
N ALA A 277 -2.75 -4.23 6.47
CA ALA A 277 -1.56 -4.70 7.15
C ALA A 277 -1.56 -6.23 7.31
N ILE A 278 -0.38 -6.85 7.25
CA ILE A 278 -0.11 -8.24 7.61
C ILE A 278 0.84 -8.19 8.80
N ASN A 279 0.36 -8.52 9.99
CA ASN A 279 1.17 -8.44 11.20
C ASN A 279 2.26 -9.52 11.20
N LYS A 280 3.48 -9.18 11.64
CA LYS A 280 4.62 -10.12 11.74
C LYS A 280 4.32 -11.32 12.65
N ALA A 281 4.91 -12.46 12.34
CA ALA A 281 4.81 -13.68 13.14
C ALA A 281 5.78 -13.62 14.34
N SER A 282 5.37 -12.97 15.43
CA SER A 282 6.27 -12.60 16.55
C SER A 282 6.32 -13.61 17.69
N ASN A 283 5.27 -14.40 17.89
CA ASN A 283 5.18 -15.34 19.02
C ASN A 283 5.17 -16.79 18.51
N ILE A 284 6.36 -17.39 18.46
CA ILE A 284 6.59 -18.73 17.93
C ILE A 284 7.17 -19.60 19.04
N LYS A 285 6.38 -20.55 19.55
CA LYS A 285 6.73 -21.35 20.73
C LYS A 285 6.51 -22.84 20.53
N LEU A 286 7.36 -23.65 21.17
CA LEU A 286 7.14 -25.07 21.34
C LEU A 286 6.25 -25.32 22.58
N SER A 287 5.39 -26.35 22.50
CA SER A 287 4.61 -26.83 23.66
C SER A 287 5.52 -27.38 24.76
N LYS A 288 6.69 -27.91 24.40
CA LYS A 288 7.66 -28.48 25.30
C LYS A 288 9.08 -28.35 24.74
N THR A 289 10.06 -27.98 25.58
CA THR A 289 11.44 -27.75 25.16
C THR A 289 12.36 -28.91 25.48
N TRP A 290 11.90 -29.90 26.23
CA TRP A 290 12.63 -31.13 26.48
C TRP A 290 11.74 -32.33 26.77
N TYR A 291 12.22 -33.53 26.51
CA TYR A 291 11.60 -34.83 26.78
C TYR A 291 12.59 -35.78 27.44
N THR A 292 12.12 -36.65 28.33
CA THR A 292 12.91 -37.78 28.81
C THR A 292 12.92 -38.88 27.75
N TYR A 293 14.08 -39.45 27.49
CA TYR A 293 14.24 -40.57 26.56
C TYR A 293 13.31 -41.74 26.91
N ASN A 294 12.54 -42.18 25.95
CA ASN A 294 11.62 -43.32 26.04
C ASN A 294 11.68 -44.28 24.84
N GLY A 295 12.64 -44.08 23.92
CA GLY A 295 12.80 -44.88 22.70
C GLY A 295 11.80 -44.56 21.60
N LYS A 296 10.83 -43.66 21.82
CA LYS A 296 9.82 -43.22 20.84
C LYS A 296 10.19 -41.86 20.23
N VAL A 297 9.71 -41.60 19.02
CA VAL A 297 9.87 -40.30 18.37
C VAL A 297 9.15 -39.22 19.20
N GLN A 298 9.86 -38.12 19.50
CA GLN A 298 9.32 -36.96 20.21
C GLN A 298 9.05 -35.83 19.23
N THR A 299 7.85 -35.27 19.30
CA THR A 299 7.41 -34.21 18.38
C THR A 299 6.61 -33.18 19.16
N PRO A 300 7.23 -32.12 19.70
CA PRO A 300 6.49 -31.04 20.34
C PRO A 300 5.62 -30.29 19.31
N SER A 301 4.45 -29.86 19.72
CA SER A 301 3.62 -28.99 18.91
C SER A 301 4.19 -27.57 18.87
N VAL A 302 3.90 -26.85 17.78
CA VAL A 302 4.32 -25.47 17.56
C VAL A 302 3.10 -24.57 17.54
N THR A 303 3.10 -23.52 18.34
CA THR A 303 2.14 -22.44 18.27
C THR A 303 2.82 -21.23 17.61
N VAL A 304 2.15 -20.66 16.60
CA VAL A 304 2.61 -19.45 15.92
C VAL A 304 1.50 -18.41 16.02
N LYS A 305 1.82 -17.23 16.55
CA LYS A 305 0.89 -16.09 16.61
C LYS A 305 1.54 -14.87 15.97
N ASP A 306 0.72 -14.00 15.42
CA ASP A 306 1.15 -12.69 14.95
C ASP A 306 1.40 -11.71 16.13
N SER A 307 1.85 -10.50 15.83
CA SER A 307 2.13 -9.46 16.83
C SER A 307 0.87 -8.95 17.54
N LYS A 308 -0.32 -9.20 17.00
CA LYS A 308 -1.62 -8.89 17.64
C LYS A 308 -2.23 -10.08 18.39
N GLY A 309 -1.52 -11.20 18.46
CA GLY A 309 -1.97 -12.40 19.19
C GLY A 309 -2.86 -13.35 18.37
N ASN A 310 -3.14 -13.07 17.10
CA ASN A 310 -3.91 -13.97 16.25
C ASN A 310 -3.12 -15.23 15.93
N THR A 311 -3.77 -16.40 16.01
CA THR A 311 -3.13 -17.68 15.72
C THR A 311 -2.98 -17.90 14.22
N LEU A 312 -1.76 -18.15 13.76
CA LEU A 312 -1.47 -18.52 12.39
C LEU A 312 -1.71 -20.04 12.20
N LYS A 313 -2.32 -20.41 11.09
CA LYS A 313 -2.71 -21.81 10.80
C LYS A 313 -1.58 -22.55 10.06
N ASN A 314 -1.22 -23.74 10.58
CA ASN A 314 -0.35 -24.68 9.86
C ASN A 314 -1.04 -25.14 8.56
N GLY A 315 -0.27 -25.30 7.49
CA GLY A 315 -0.79 -25.60 6.14
C GLY A 315 -1.20 -24.36 5.35
N THR A 316 -1.65 -23.27 6.00
CA THR A 316 -2.04 -22.01 5.36
C THR A 316 -0.95 -20.94 5.43
N HIS A 317 -0.48 -20.64 6.64
CA HIS A 317 0.48 -19.54 6.91
C HIS A 317 1.91 -20.04 7.10
N TYR A 318 2.09 -21.31 7.45
CA TYR A 318 3.39 -21.94 7.60
C TYR A 318 3.27 -23.47 7.42
N THR A 319 4.41 -24.13 7.28
CA THR A 319 4.57 -25.58 7.38
C THR A 319 5.68 -25.90 8.38
N LEU A 320 5.70 -27.13 8.90
CA LEU A 320 6.71 -27.61 9.83
C LEU A 320 7.58 -28.67 9.17
N SER A 321 8.89 -28.56 9.33
CA SER A 321 9.83 -29.61 9.01
C SER A 321 10.64 -30.00 10.24
N TYR A 322 10.89 -31.29 10.37
CA TYR A 322 11.48 -31.87 11.58
C TYR A 322 12.80 -32.55 11.24
N GLN A 323 13.78 -32.39 12.11
CA GLN A 323 15.03 -33.15 12.00
C GLN A 323 14.78 -34.66 12.18
N ASN A 324 15.50 -35.51 11.47
CA ASN A 324 15.41 -36.96 11.63
C ASN A 324 16.05 -37.44 12.97
N GLY A 325 15.77 -38.71 13.35
CA GLY A 325 16.43 -39.34 14.52
C GLY A 325 15.89 -38.95 15.89
N ARG A 326 14.75 -38.26 16.00
CA ARG A 326 14.10 -37.70 17.19
C ARG A 326 13.64 -38.75 18.25
N LYS A 327 14.22 -39.94 18.22
CA LYS A 327 13.93 -41.03 19.20
C LYS A 327 15.12 -41.30 20.16
N SER A 328 16.28 -40.72 19.92
CA SER A 328 17.49 -40.89 20.76
C SER A 328 17.76 -39.63 21.59
N VAL A 329 18.59 -39.77 22.61
CA VAL A 329 19.05 -38.62 23.40
C VAL A 329 19.86 -37.69 22.49
N GLY A 330 19.45 -36.42 22.41
CA GLY A 330 20.04 -35.44 21.51
C GLY A 330 19.30 -34.11 21.54
N ARG A 331 19.89 -33.12 20.85
CA ARG A 331 19.25 -31.83 20.56
C ARG A 331 18.74 -31.87 19.16
N TYR A 332 17.46 -31.50 18.98
CA TYR A 332 16.75 -31.56 17.75
C TYR A 332 16.11 -30.22 17.41
N TYR A 333 15.85 -29.97 16.12
CA TYR A 333 15.17 -28.77 15.69
C TYR A 333 13.84 -29.06 14.97
N ILE A 334 12.99 -28.06 15.04
CA ILE A 334 11.81 -27.90 14.19
C ILE A 334 11.98 -26.60 13.44
N LYS A 335 11.84 -26.64 12.12
CA LYS A 335 11.85 -25.45 11.29
C LYS A 335 10.43 -25.10 10.92
N VAL A 336 10.01 -23.89 11.27
CA VAL A 336 8.76 -23.25 10.84
C VAL A 336 9.08 -22.56 9.52
N ASN A 337 8.51 -23.02 8.41
CA ASN A 337 8.68 -22.42 7.08
C ASN A 337 7.42 -21.63 6.75
N PHE A 338 7.53 -20.32 6.65
CA PHE A 338 6.41 -19.44 6.36
C PHE A 338 5.97 -19.53 4.91
N LYS A 339 4.66 -19.33 4.64
CA LYS A 339 4.06 -19.34 3.30
C LYS A 339 2.83 -18.42 3.22
N GLY A 340 2.26 -18.29 2.02
CA GLY A 340 1.13 -17.38 1.77
C GLY A 340 1.54 -15.92 1.94
N ASN A 341 0.89 -15.22 2.83
CA ASN A 341 1.18 -13.83 3.15
C ASN A 341 2.41 -13.65 4.08
N TYR A 342 3.08 -14.76 4.44
CA TYR A 342 4.28 -14.78 5.26
C TYR A 342 5.45 -15.36 4.48
N SER A 343 6.67 -14.97 4.84
CA SER A 343 7.91 -15.45 4.21
C SER A 343 9.04 -15.65 5.22
N GLY A 344 10.07 -16.40 4.80
CA GLY A 344 11.19 -16.76 5.64
C GLY A 344 10.95 -18.01 6.48
N SER A 345 11.78 -18.22 7.50
CA SER A 345 11.66 -19.37 8.41
C SER A 345 12.18 -19.05 9.81
N LYS A 346 11.75 -19.85 10.80
CA LYS A 346 12.24 -19.81 12.18
C LYS A 346 12.59 -21.21 12.65
N THR A 347 13.79 -21.39 13.18
CA THR A 347 14.22 -22.66 13.77
C THR A 347 14.06 -22.60 15.30
N LEU A 348 13.47 -23.66 15.85
CA LEU A 348 13.27 -23.87 17.28
C LEU A 348 13.97 -25.15 17.69
N TYR A 349 14.51 -25.19 18.91
CA TYR A 349 15.26 -26.34 19.41
C TYR A 349 14.59 -26.94 20.64
N TYR A 350 14.70 -28.26 20.78
CA TYR A 350 14.32 -29.02 21.97
C TYR A 350 15.26 -30.17 22.20
N ASP A 351 15.32 -30.65 23.45
CA ASP A 351 16.22 -31.70 23.86
C ASP A 351 15.47 -32.98 24.21
N ILE A 352 16.03 -34.13 23.84
CA ILE A 352 15.71 -35.41 24.45
C ILE A 352 16.85 -35.73 25.41
N VAL A 353 16.54 -35.75 26.73
CA VAL A 353 17.51 -35.96 27.77
C VAL A 353 17.51 -37.44 28.25
N PRO A 354 18.62 -37.97 28.81
CA PRO A 354 18.65 -39.35 29.27
C PRO A 354 17.65 -39.60 30.42
N LYS A 355 17.30 -40.87 30.65
CA LYS A 355 16.52 -41.28 31.84
C LYS A 355 17.28 -40.95 33.11
N SER A 356 16.59 -40.51 34.15
CA SER A 356 17.15 -40.32 35.48
C SER A 356 17.54 -41.65 36.15
N THR A 357 18.35 -41.58 37.14
CA THR A 357 18.66 -42.69 38.02
C THR A 357 18.19 -42.39 39.45
N SER A 358 18.35 -43.35 40.37
CA SER A 358 18.07 -43.17 41.81
C SER A 358 19.26 -43.60 42.63
N VAL A 359 19.55 -42.85 43.72
CA VAL A 359 20.52 -43.25 44.70
C VAL A 359 20.00 -44.46 45.49
N SER A 360 20.71 -45.59 45.45
CA SER A 360 20.34 -46.80 46.18
C SER A 360 20.83 -46.73 47.61
N LYS A 361 22.09 -46.37 47.81
CA LYS A 361 22.72 -46.33 49.15
C LYS A 361 23.81 -45.28 49.22
N VAL A 362 23.97 -44.64 50.38
CA VAL A 362 25.16 -43.86 50.77
C VAL A 362 25.72 -44.49 52.01
N THR A 363 26.97 -44.87 51.95
CA THR A 363 27.67 -45.46 53.09
C THR A 363 28.76 -44.52 53.55
N ALA A 364 28.70 -44.10 54.81
CA ALA A 364 29.70 -43.23 55.42
C ALA A 364 31.06 -43.98 55.69
N GLY A 365 32.16 -43.23 55.60
CA GLY A 365 33.52 -43.70 55.94
C GLY A 365 34.32 -42.58 56.57
N LYS A 366 35.56 -42.87 57.02
CA LYS A 366 36.43 -41.85 57.62
C LYS A 366 36.77 -40.76 56.60
N LYS A 367 36.27 -39.53 56.85
CA LYS A 367 36.37 -38.37 55.90
C LYS A 367 36.00 -38.71 54.44
N SER A 368 34.99 -39.61 54.28
CA SER A 368 34.58 -40.11 52.96
C SER A 368 33.15 -40.65 53.01
N PHE A 369 32.55 -40.84 51.84
CA PHE A 369 31.34 -41.68 51.61
C PHE A 369 31.47 -42.45 50.30
N LYS A 370 30.76 -43.58 50.21
CA LYS A 370 30.53 -44.32 48.97
C LYS A 370 29.06 -44.22 48.65
N VAL A 371 28.75 -43.68 47.48
CA VAL A 371 27.36 -43.62 46.89
C VAL A 371 27.21 -44.72 45.84
N THR A 372 26.09 -45.40 45.89
CA THR A 372 25.64 -46.35 44.85
C THR A 372 24.31 -45.94 44.27
N TRP A 373 24.07 -46.25 42.98
CA TRP A 373 22.87 -45.86 42.25
C TRP A 373 22.40 -46.95 41.27
N LYS A 374 21.14 -46.86 40.80
CA LYS A 374 20.60 -47.77 39.80
C LYS A 374 21.28 -47.51 38.46
N LYS A 375 21.66 -48.58 37.75
CA LYS A 375 22.30 -48.51 36.43
C LYS A 375 21.35 -47.93 35.38
N GLN A 376 21.83 -46.94 34.63
CA GLN A 376 21.16 -46.34 33.46
C GLN A 376 22.20 -46.11 32.34
N ALA A 377 22.56 -47.21 31.66
CA ALA A 377 23.59 -47.18 30.63
C ALA A 377 23.07 -46.80 29.23
N SER A 378 21.79 -47.07 28.94
CA SER A 378 21.21 -46.79 27.64
C SER A 378 21.12 -45.26 27.39
N GLN A 379 21.67 -44.81 26.26
CA GLN A 379 21.69 -43.40 25.86
C GLN A 379 22.36 -42.48 26.92
N THR A 380 23.32 -43.01 27.69
CA THR A 380 24.00 -42.34 28.80
C THR A 380 25.51 -42.39 28.60
N THR A 381 26.23 -41.27 28.70
CA THR A 381 27.70 -41.22 28.72
C THR A 381 28.26 -41.48 30.11
N GLY A 382 27.53 -41.03 31.14
CA GLY A 382 27.95 -41.21 32.51
C GLY A 382 27.01 -40.60 33.54
N TYR A 383 27.50 -40.47 34.74
CA TYR A 383 26.76 -39.95 35.90
C TYR A 383 27.48 -38.75 36.48
N GLN A 384 26.73 -37.75 36.91
CA GLN A 384 27.16 -36.64 37.73
C GLN A 384 26.66 -36.90 39.16
N ILE A 385 27.54 -37.00 40.09
CA ILE A 385 27.26 -37.11 41.53
C ILE A 385 27.49 -35.74 42.13
N GLN A 386 26.48 -35.20 42.79
CA GLN A 386 26.56 -33.90 43.45
C GLN A 386 26.39 -34.10 44.95
N TYR A 387 27.18 -33.41 45.74
CA TYR A 387 27.12 -33.50 47.20
C TYR A 387 27.34 -32.12 47.83
N SER A 388 26.70 -31.89 48.98
CA SER A 388 26.77 -30.66 49.75
C SER A 388 26.49 -30.93 51.22
N THR A 389 26.98 -30.07 52.12
CA THR A 389 26.55 -30.06 53.52
C THR A 389 25.19 -29.38 53.74
N TYR A 390 24.60 -28.80 52.67
CA TYR A 390 23.29 -28.15 52.70
C TYR A 390 22.27 -29.01 51.95
N SER A 391 21.10 -29.21 52.51
CA SER A 391 20.01 -29.99 51.89
C SER A 391 19.50 -29.41 50.58
N ASN A 392 19.58 -28.09 50.39
CA ASN A 392 19.24 -27.39 49.15
C ASN A 392 20.38 -27.40 48.11
N PHE A 393 21.48 -28.10 48.39
CA PHE A 393 22.67 -28.18 47.52
C PHE A 393 23.37 -26.85 47.28
N LYS A 394 23.23 -25.86 48.16
CA LYS A 394 24.07 -24.66 48.15
C LYS A 394 25.55 -25.06 48.26
N ASN A 395 26.45 -24.43 47.48
CA ASN A 395 27.88 -24.72 47.43
C ASN A 395 28.21 -26.19 47.11
N ALA A 396 27.38 -26.87 46.35
CA ALA A 396 27.58 -28.28 46.05
C ALA A 396 28.83 -28.53 45.19
N LYS A 397 29.54 -29.59 45.50
CA LYS A 397 30.65 -30.14 44.71
C LYS A 397 30.14 -31.28 43.84
N SER A 398 30.80 -31.50 42.70
CA SER A 398 30.45 -32.57 41.77
C SER A 398 31.63 -33.47 41.46
N VAL A 399 31.35 -34.77 41.34
CA VAL A 399 32.26 -35.76 40.78
C VAL A 399 31.55 -36.55 39.68
N TRP A 400 32.30 -37.14 38.78
CA TRP A 400 31.78 -37.79 37.58
C TRP A 400 32.13 -39.27 37.56
N ALA A 401 31.30 -40.09 36.97
CA ALA A 401 31.49 -41.50 36.77
C ALA A 401 31.09 -41.92 35.34
N LYS A 402 31.77 -42.94 34.79
CA LYS A 402 31.42 -43.52 33.47
C LYS A 402 30.11 -44.29 33.56
N SER A 403 29.43 -44.54 32.42
CA SER A 403 28.11 -45.22 32.35
C SER A 403 28.16 -46.69 32.79
N ASN A 404 29.34 -47.30 32.76
CA ASN A 404 29.52 -48.71 33.15
C ASN A 404 29.65 -48.92 34.68
N VAL A 405 29.79 -47.86 35.49
CA VAL A 405 29.91 -47.98 36.96
C VAL A 405 28.64 -47.51 37.67
N THR A 406 28.34 -48.10 38.83
CA THR A 406 27.15 -47.80 39.62
C THR A 406 27.49 -47.37 41.05
N SER A 407 28.78 -47.09 41.33
CA SER A 407 29.21 -46.55 42.65
C SER A 407 30.39 -45.62 42.47
N LYS A 408 30.55 -44.71 43.43
CA LYS A 408 31.72 -43.80 43.53
C LYS A 408 32.00 -43.46 44.98
N SER A 409 33.24 -43.56 45.32
CA SER A 409 33.76 -43.07 46.64
C SER A 409 34.17 -41.60 46.45
N VAL A 410 33.78 -40.78 47.41
CA VAL A 410 34.18 -39.37 47.55
C VAL A 410 34.99 -39.27 48.86
N THR A 411 36.23 -38.82 48.76
CA THR A 411 37.17 -38.71 49.84
C THR A 411 37.56 -37.26 50.13
N LYS A 412 38.38 -37.03 51.11
CA LYS A 412 38.89 -35.72 51.57
C LYS A 412 37.73 -34.79 52.01
N LEU A 413 36.73 -35.36 52.65
CA LEU A 413 35.61 -34.64 53.23
C LEU A 413 35.94 -34.11 54.62
N SER A 414 35.24 -33.06 55.07
CA SER A 414 35.32 -32.55 56.43
C SER A 414 34.74 -33.59 57.43
N ALA A 415 35.42 -33.86 58.48
CA ALA A 415 34.95 -34.75 59.55
C ALA A 415 33.71 -34.15 60.27
N LYS A 416 32.85 -34.99 60.80
CA LYS A 416 31.68 -34.60 61.62
C LYS A 416 30.71 -33.68 60.90
N LYS A 417 30.61 -33.82 59.57
CA LYS A 417 29.60 -33.06 58.70
C LYS A 417 28.68 -34.07 58.05
N ASN A 418 27.37 -33.71 57.98
CA ASN A 418 26.42 -34.44 57.22
C ASN A 418 26.53 -33.99 55.72
N TYR A 419 26.42 -34.94 54.81
CA TYR A 419 26.45 -34.68 53.36
C TYR A 419 25.19 -35.20 52.72
N TYR A 420 24.50 -34.32 51.99
CA TYR A 420 23.42 -34.66 51.09
C TYR A 420 23.99 -35.02 49.71
N VAL A 421 23.54 -36.13 49.12
CA VAL A 421 24.09 -36.68 47.89
C VAL A 421 22.95 -36.93 46.92
N ARG A 422 23.10 -36.50 45.67
CA ARG A 422 22.19 -36.79 44.56
C ARG A 422 22.96 -37.17 43.30
N VAL A 423 22.33 -37.93 42.42
CA VAL A 423 22.94 -38.42 41.17
C VAL A 423 22.02 -38.11 39.99
N ARG A 424 22.59 -37.75 38.88
CA ARG A 424 21.90 -37.71 37.59
C ARG A 424 22.71 -38.33 36.49
N THR A 425 22.05 -38.77 35.44
CA THR A 425 22.71 -39.22 34.21
C THR A 425 23.03 -38.02 33.30
N TYR A 426 24.00 -38.17 32.41
CA TYR A 426 24.25 -37.23 31.34
C TYR A 426 24.64 -37.95 30.05
N LYS A 427 24.37 -37.27 28.91
CA LYS A 427 24.85 -37.66 27.60
C LYS A 427 25.64 -36.51 27.01
N THR A 428 26.87 -36.81 26.54
CA THR A 428 27.63 -35.87 25.72
C THR A 428 27.22 -35.99 24.28
N ILE A 429 26.86 -34.87 23.63
CA ILE A 429 26.52 -34.78 22.23
C ILE A 429 27.39 -33.71 21.56
N LYS A 430 27.59 -33.84 20.23
CA LYS A 430 28.14 -32.76 19.41
C LYS A 430 27.00 -31.97 18.77
N PHE A 431 27.04 -30.65 18.90
CA PHE A 431 26.08 -29.77 18.27
C PHE A 431 26.78 -28.47 17.83
N GLY A 432 26.69 -28.11 16.56
CA GLY A 432 27.39 -26.94 16.01
C GLY A 432 28.91 -27.00 16.21
N GLY A 433 29.53 -28.20 16.13
CA GLY A 433 30.98 -28.42 16.32
C GLY A 433 31.44 -28.45 17.78
N LYS A 434 30.58 -28.13 18.77
CA LYS A 434 30.92 -28.08 20.21
C LYS A 434 30.29 -29.24 20.96
N ASN A 435 30.92 -29.63 22.09
CA ASN A 435 30.36 -30.63 23.01
C ASN A 435 29.32 -29.97 23.92
N TYR A 436 28.15 -30.61 24.00
CA TYR A 436 27.05 -30.24 24.92
C TYR A 436 26.74 -31.41 25.83
N TYR A 437 26.33 -31.12 27.07
CA TYR A 437 25.91 -32.11 28.05
C TYR A 437 24.42 -32.02 28.25
N LEU A 438 23.70 -33.08 27.93
CA LEU A 438 22.25 -33.20 28.20
C LEU A 438 22.08 -34.00 29.48
N TYR A 439 21.42 -33.41 30.47
CA TYR A 439 21.27 -33.99 31.82
C TYR A 439 19.82 -34.46 32.04
N SER A 440 19.68 -35.58 32.74
CA SER A 440 18.41 -35.94 33.36
C SER A 440 18.08 -35.02 34.53
N THR A 441 16.85 -35.16 35.05
CA THR A 441 16.53 -34.66 36.40
C THR A 441 17.42 -35.34 37.45
N TRP A 442 17.65 -34.67 38.57
CA TRP A 442 18.34 -35.25 39.70
C TRP A 442 17.53 -36.36 40.33
N SER A 443 18.19 -37.35 40.95
CA SER A 443 17.59 -38.28 41.88
C SER A 443 17.08 -37.55 43.13
N GLY A 444 16.22 -38.20 43.90
CA GLY A 444 16.06 -37.83 45.32
C GLY A 444 17.41 -37.80 46.03
N SER A 445 17.57 -36.92 47.01
CA SER A 445 18.76 -36.85 47.86
C SER A 445 18.74 -37.89 48.98
N LYS A 446 19.87 -38.35 49.33
CA LYS A 446 20.11 -39.16 50.57
C LYS A 446 21.19 -38.52 51.39
#